data_ae42cc8bf04b66c5ff1092c22605c24e
#
_entry.id   ae42cc8bf04b66c5ff1092c22605c24e
#
_cell.length_a   1.000
_cell.length_b   1.000
_cell.length_c   1.000
_cell.angle_alpha   90.00
_cell.angle_beta   90.00
_cell.angle_gamma   90.00
#
_symmetry.space_group_name_H-M   'P 1'
#
loop_
_entity.id
_entity.type
_entity.pdbx_description
1 polymer ?
#
loop_
_entity_poly.entity_id
_entity_poly.type
_entity_poly.pdbx_seq_one_letter_code
_entity_poly.pdbx_strand_id
1 'polypeptide(L)'
;MNSQAFNDVVQKVRDVLLTSPASVQDLIGAERACEDLLTTNRDNAPIVFMFACVYAKQQRFALAEHWLRRVIEMDPEMYEPWNHLGFVYQHEGRINQAKEAFERALDLDKSGSPEVRANLAGVLINNGTSQHAVDECNRVLADFPDHIDTRWNRSLAYLELGEWKKGWIDHRAGLSVDPRTNDCMRKTRKYANNIPYWNGEPNKKLVVYGEQGVGDEIMASSMLPDLYAENPDIMFECHPRLVTLFRRAFGDKFPIYGTRKVQADMLPWVNWATPEAKVPIFSLGERYRNSAGEFPRQPFLVPLEEYREKAREYLASIGSGVKIGLAWQGGSLQTFADARSIPLPDWLPLLQSVNAEWVSLQYDHAEHPGMWEPIIQQFNADKGVNIHHSTLWANDLDLCYGALIHELDYIISVNTSLVHACGAMGVECLSLTPKAPAWRYGLKGSTMPWYGDHVQLERQKGRTWGQVIKEIAPRIRKRFSQKEAA
;
A
#
# COMPACT_ATOMS: atom_id res chain seq x y z
N MET A 1 -38.20 -3.99 -28.85
CA MET A 1 -38.40 -3.22 -27.61
C MET A 1 -38.87 -1.83 -27.98
N ASN A 2 -39.89 -1.26 -27.27
CA ASN A 2 -40.27 0.13 -27.54
C ASN A 2 -39.24 1.09 -26.93
N SER A 3 -39.25 2.37 -27.36
CA SER A 3 -38.25 3.36 -26.93
C SER A 3 -38.19 3.56 -25.40
N GLN A 4 -39.32 3.48 -24.71
CA GLN A 4 -39.37 3.62 -23.24
C GLN A 4 -38.70 2.43 -22.55
N ALA A 5 -39.06 1.20 -22.94
CA ALA A 5 -38.43 0.01 -22.36
C ALA A 5 -36.93 -0.07 -22.61
N PHE A 6 -36.44 0.44 -23.77
CA PHE A 6 -35.04 0.57 -24.06
C PHE A 6 -34.34 1.53 -23.08
N ASN A 7 -34.90 2.72 -22.89
CA ASN A 7 -34.36 3.72 -21.99
C ASN A 7 -34.35 3.24 -20.54
N ASP A 8 -35.38 2.52 -20.10
CA ASP A 8 -35.48 1.98 -18.74
C ASP A 8 -34.39 0.93 -18.48
N VAL A 9 -34.07 0.07 -19.46
CA VAL A 9 -32.98 -0.90 -19.35
C VAL A 9 -31.59 -0.20 -19.30
N VAL A 10 -31.37 0.77 -20.17
CA VAL A 10 -30.14 1.57 -20.18
C VAL A 10 -29.93 2.28 -18.83
N GLN A 11 -30.99 2.89 -18.30
CA GLN A 11 -30.93 3.58 -17.00
C GLN A 11 -30.61 2.61 -15.87
N LYS A 12 -31.25 1.44 -15.84
CA LYS A 12 -30.98 0.41 -14.84
C LYS A 12 -29.50 -0.04 -14.85
N VAL A 13 -28.89 -0.25 -16.02
CA VAL A 13 -27.49 -0.59 -16.13
C VAL A 13 -26.60 0.56 -15.63
N ARG A 14 -26.90 1.80 -15.99
CA ARG A 14 -26.18 2.99 -15.49
C ARG A 14 -26.23 3.09 -13.96
N ASP A 15 -27.39 2.85 -13.35
CA ASP A 15 -27.54 2.88 -11.90
C ASP A 15 -26.64 1.84 -11.22
N VAL A 16 -26.55 0.62 -11.78
CA VAL A 16 -25.63 -0.41 -11.29
C VAL A 16 -24.16 0.02 -11.44
N LEU A 17 -23.80 0.65 -12.57
CA LEU A 17 -22.46 1.15 -12.80
C LEU A 17 -22.07 2.27 -11.82
N LEU A 18 -23.03 3.10 -11.42
CA LEU A 18 -22.80 4.18 -10.43
C LEU A 18 -22.83 3.69 -8.99
N THR A 19 -23.43 2.53 -8.69
CA THR A 19 -23.47 1.97 -7.33
C THR A 19 -22.10 1.44 -6.89
N SER A 20 -21.63 1.83 -5.70
CA SER A 20 -20.37 1.33 -5.13
C SER A 20 -20.52 0.98 -3.63
N PRO A 21 -20.22 -0.28 -3.22
CA PRO A 21 -20.00 -1.44 -4.09
C PRO A 21 -21.31 -1.95 -4.70
N ALA A 22 -21.28 -2.31 -5.98
CA ALA A 22 -22.38 -3.03 -6.60
C ALA A 22 -22.38 -4.50 -6.18
N SER A 23 -23.55 -5.10 -5.98
CA SER A 23 -23.61 -6.53 -5.66
C SER A 23 -23.25 -7.38 -6.90
N VAL A 24 -22.72 -8.58 -6.65
CA VAL A 24 -22.43 -9.55 -7.73
C VAL A 24 -23.67 -9.83 -8.56
N GLN A 25 -24.84 -9.92 -7.91
CA GLN A 25 -26.11 -10.19 -8.57
C GLN A 25 -26.54 -9.05 -9.49
N ASP A 26 -26.34 -7.79 -9.06
CA ASP A 26 -26.65 -6.61 -9.87
C ASP A 26 -25.75 -6.54 -11.11
N LEU A 27 -24.46 -6.86 -10.95
CA LEU A 27 -23.50 -6.89 -12.05
C LEU A 27 -23.83 -7.99 -13.08
N ILE A 28 -24.25 -9.18 -12.64
CA ILE A 28 -24.74 -10.24 -13.54
C ILE A 28 -26.00 -9.80 -14.26
N GLY A 29 -26.91 -9.14 -13.55
CA GLY A 29 -28.13 -8.58 -14.14
C GLY A 29 -27.84 -7.51 -15.19
N ALA A 30 -26.86 -6.63 -14.93
CA ALA A 30 -26.42 -5.61 -15.87
C ALA A 30 -25.73 -6.21 -17.12
N GLU A 31 -24.91 -7.26 -16.95
CA GLU A 31 -24.28 -8.01 -18.05
C GLU A 31 -25.34 -8.56 -19.00
N ARG A 32 -26.32 -9.31 -18.48
CA ARG A 32 -27.43 -9.87 -19.28
C ARG A 32 -28.24 -8.78 -19.99
N ALA A 33 -28.52 -7.68 -19.29
CA ALA A 33 -29.24 -6.56 -19.88
C ALA A 33 -28.49 -5.95 -21.06
N CYS A 34 -27.16 -5.83 -20.97
CA CYS A 34 -26.32 -5.37 -22.09
C CYS A 34 -26.28 -6.38 -23.23
N GLU A 35 -26.21 -7.69 -22.95
CA GLU A 35 -26.28 -8.74 -23.97
C GLU A 35 -27.58 -8.66 -24.77
N ASP A 36 -28.73 -8.52 -24.07
CA ASP A 36 -30.04 -8.39 -24.70
C ASP A 36 -30.14 -7.12 -25.59
N LEU A 37 -29.59 -5.99 -25.10
CA LEU A 37 -29.51 -4.75 -25.88
C LEU A 37 -28.66 -4.91 -27.15
N LEU A 38 -27.54 -5.63 -27.06
CA LEU A 38 -26.64 -5.87 -28.18
C LEU A 38 -27.20 -6.80 -29.25
N THR A 39 -28.21 -7.64 -28.95
CA THR A 39 -28.87 -8.48 -29.95
C THR A 39 -29.46 -7.67 -31.11
N THR A 40 -29.98 -6.48 -30.80
CA THR A 40 -30.64 -5.59 -31.78
C THR A 40 -29.86 -4.31 -32.07
N ASN A 41 -28.78 -4.03 -31.32
CA ASN A 41 -28.04 -2.78 -31.39
C ASN A 41 -26.51 -3.03 -31.43
N ARG A 42 -26.06 -3.97 -32.26
CA ARG A 42 -24.65 -4.44 -32.31
C ARG A 42 -23.63 -3.35 -32.62
N ASP A 43 -24.05 -2.33 -33.38
CA ASP A 43 -23.20 -1.23 -33.83
C ASP A 43 -23.52 0.09 -33.11
N ASN A 44 -24.09 0.01 -31.89
CA ASN A 44 -24.32 1.17 -31.04
C ASN A 44 -23.16 1.34 -30.06
N ALA A 45 -22.22 2.21 -30.37
CA ALA A 45 -21.02 2.45 -29.57
C ALA A 45 -21.32 2.74 -28.07
N PRO A 46 -22.28 3.57 -27.68
CA PRO A 46 -22.68 3.77 -26.28
C PRO A 46 -23.12 2.49 -25.55
N ILE A 47 -23.81 1.56 -26.20
CA ILE A 47 -24.22 0.29 -25.58
C ILE A 47 -23.04 -0.64 -25.42
N VAL A 48 -22.19 -0.76 -26.46
CA VAL A 48 -20.94 -1.53 -26.40
C VAL A 48 -20.02 -0.99 -25.31
N PHE A 49 -19.95 0.33 -25.16
CA PHE A 49 -19.20 0.97 -24.09
C PHE A 49 -19.73 0.62 -22.70
N MET A 50 -21.05 0.70 -22.52
CA MET A 50 -21.71 0.30 -21.26
C MET A 50 -21.38 -1.14 -20.89
N PHE A 51 -21.39 -2.05 -21.86
CA PHE A 51 -21.04 -3.46 -21.66
C PHE A 51 -19.57 -3.62 -21.21
N ALA A 52 -18.67 -2.90 -21.85
CA ALA A 52 -17.26 -2.86 -21.45
C ALA A 52 -17.09 -2.37 -20.00
N CYS A 53 -17.84 -1.34 -19.59
CA CYS A 53 -17.83 -0.83 -18.21
C CYS A 53 -18.34 -1.85 -17.19
N VAL A 54 -19.34 -2.66 -17.54
CA VAL A 54 -19.80 -3.77 -16.69
C VAL A 54 -18.69 -4.78 -16.46
N TYR A 55 -17.98 -5.19 -17.50
CA TYR A 55 -16.84 -6.10 -17.37
C TYR A 55 -15.69 -5.50 -16.52
N ALA A 56 -15.39 -4.23 -16.72
CA ALA A 56 -14.38 -3.54 -15.92
C ALA A 56 -14.76 -3.56 -14.42
N LYS A 57 -16.04 -3.31 -14.11
CA LYS A 57 -16.56 -3.32 -12.75
C LYS A 57 -16.60 -4.73 -12.14
N GLN A 58 -16.77 -5.76 -12.95
CA GLN A 58 -16.61 -7.17 -12.58
C GLN A 58 -15.15 -7.59 -12.43
N GLN A 59 -14.18 -6.72 -12.69
CA GLN A 59 -12.73 -7.00 -12.74
C GLN A 59 -12.34 -8.05 -13.82
N ARG A 60 -13.18 -8.22 -14.83
CA ARG A 60 -12.92 -9.07 -16.01
C ARG A 60 -12.19 -8.25 -17.07
N PHE A 61 -10.95 -7.83 -16.74
CA PHE A 61 -10.21 -6.81 -17.47
C PHE A 61 -9.91 -7.17 -18.92
N ALA A 62 -9.59 -8.43 -19.22
CA ALA A 62 -9.37 -8.86 -20.61
C ALA A 62 -10.62 -8.68 -21.50
N LEU A 63 -11.82 -8.94 -20.96
CA LEU A 63 -13.07 -8.71 -21.69
C LEU A 63 -13.37 -7.21 -21.79
N ALA A 64 -13.13 -6.45 -20.72
CA ALA A 64 -13.28 -5.01 -20.76
C ALA A 64 -12.37 -4.38 -21.83
N GLU A 65 -11.08 -4.77 -21.90
CA GLU A 65 -10.16 -4.33 -22.96
C GLU A 65 -10.68 -4.65 -24.35
N HIS A 66 -11.14 -5.89 -24.58
CA HIS A 66 -11.67 -6.31 -25.88
C HIS A 66 -12.82 -5.41 -26.34
N TRP A 67 -13.81 -5.18 -25.47
CA TRP A 67 -14.99 -4.38 -25.80
C TRP A 67 -14.67 -2.87 -25.91
N LEU A 68 -13.76 -2.35 -25.08
CA LEU A 68 -13.31 -0.96 -25.19
C LEU A 68 -12.61 -0.69 -26.54
N ARG A 69 -11.75 -1.61 -26.98
CA ARG A 69 -11.12 -1.51 -28.32
C ARG A 69 -12.14 -1.54 -29.46
N ARG A 70 -13.19 -2.37 -29.30
CA ARG A 70 -14.31 -2.38 -30.27
C ARG A 70 -15.04 -1.03 -30.33
N VAL A 71 -15.26 -0.38 -29.16
CA VAL A 71 -15.85 0.97 -29.14
C VAL A 71 -14.97 1.98 -29.86
N ILE A 72 -13.65 1.95 -29.65
CA ILE A 72 -12.70 2.84 -30.34
C ILE A 72 -12.70 2.62 -31.86
N GLU A 73 -12.85 1.38 -32.32
CA GLU A 73 -13.01 1.09 -33.75
C GLU A 73 -14.29 1.68 -34.34
N MET A 74 -15.36 1.72 -33.55
CA MET A 74 -16.67 2.24 -33.97
C MET A 74 -16.73 3.77 -33.90
N ASP A 75 -16.11 4.38 -32.90
CA ASP A 75 -16.06 5.83 -32.68
C ASP A 75 -14.68 6.24 -32.15
N PRO A 76 -13.71 6.53 -33.04
CA PRO A 76 -12.34 6.90 -32.67
C PRO A 76 -12.20 8.25 -31.94
N GLU A 77 -13.20 9.12 -32.03
CA GLU A 77 -13.19 10.45 -31.40
C GLU A 77 -13.76 10.44 -29.97
N MET A 78 -14.32 9.33 -29.54
CA MET A 78 -14.84 9.16 -28.17
C MET A 78 -13.67 9.01 -27.19
N TYR A 79 -13.57 9.89 -26.16
CA TYR A 79 -12.47 9.85 -25.19
C TYR A 79 -12.70 8.84 -24.06
N GLU A 80 -13.93 8.57 -23.69
CA GLU A 80 -14.30 7.72 -22.56
C GLU A 80 -13.74 6.29 -22.67
N PRO A 81 -13.77 5.61 -23.85
CA PRO A 81 -13.16 4.29 -23.98
C PRO A 81 -11.65 4.29 -23.70
N TRP A 82 -10.95 5.34 -24.12
CA TRP A 82 -9.52 5.50 -23.83
C TRP A 82 -9.27 5.70 -22.35
N ASN A 83 -10.10 6.52 -21.67
CA ASN A 83 -10.02 6.69 -20.23
C ASN A 83 -10.26 5.38 -19.48
N HIS A 84 -11.23 4.57 -19.91
CA HIS A 84 -11.50 3.25 -19.29
C HIS A 84 -10.43 2.21 -19.64
N LEU A 85 -9.80 2.27 -20.81
CA LEU A 85 -8.62 1.45 -21.11
C LEU A 85 -7.45 1.80 -20.19
N GLY A 86 -7.23 3.08 -19.94
CA GLY A 86 -6.23 3.53 -18.96
C GLY A 86 -6.45 2.92 -17.59
N PHE A 87 -7.69 2.92 -17.12
CA PHE A 87 -8.09 2.29 -15.87
C PHE A 87 -7.84 0.76 -15.88
N VAL A 88 -8.24 0.06 -16.94
CA VAL A 88 -7.99 -1.39 -17.09
C VAL A 88 -6.50 -1.70 -17.05
N TYR A 89 -5.70 -0.99 -17.83
CA TYR A 89 -4.24 -1.19 -17.86
C TYR A 89 -3.56 -0.89 -16.53
N GLN A 90 -4.03 0.14 -15.83
CA GLN A 90 -3.51 0.47 -14.49
C GLN A 90 -3.76 -0.67 -13.51
N HIS A 91 -4.96 -1.28 -13.52
CA HIS A 91 -5.30 -2.42 -12.66
C HIS A 91 -4.52 -3.69 -13.01
N GLU A 92 -4.15 -3.88 -14.26
CA GLU A 92 -3.29 -4.98 -14.71
C GLU A 92 -1.79 -4.70 -14.50
N GLY A 93 -1.41 -3.55 -13.95
CA GLY A 93 -0.01 -3.16 -13.76
C GLY A 93 0.69 -2.73 -15.06
N ARG A 94 -0.02 -2.56 -16.16
CA ARG A 94 0.47 -2.14 -17.48
C ARG A 94 0.61 -0.61 -17.54
N ILE A 95 1.46 -0.06 -16.65
CA ILE A 95 1.52 1.38 -16.33
C ILE A 95 1.82 2.27 -17.55
N ASN A 96 2.72 1.85 -18.45
CA ASN A 96 3.03 2.64 -19.64
C ASN A 96 1.82 2.72 -20.59
N GLN A 97 1.11 1.61 -20.80
CA GLN A 97 -0.09 1.57 -21.62
C GLN A 97 -1.24 2.36 -21.00
N ALA A 98 -1.37 2.32 -19.66
CA ALA A 98 -2.34 3.16 -18.94
C ALA A 98 -2.06 4.65 -19.17
N LYS A 99 -0.79 5.07 -19.08
CA LYS A 99 -0.37 6.45 -19.34
C LYS A 99 -0.74 6.88 -20.77
N GLU A 100 -0.35 6.09 -21.78
CA GLU A 100 -0.66 6.37 -23.18
C GLU A 100 -2.17 6.48 -23.44
N ALA A 101 -2.97 5.59 -22.82
CA ALA A 101 -4.42 5.61 -22.97
C ALA A 101 -5.05 6.86 -22.33
N PHE A 102 -4.60 7.28 -21.14
CA PHE A 102 -5.07 8.52 -20.53
C PHE A 102 -4.62 9.77 -21.28
N GLU A 103 -3.39 9.79 -21.79
CA GLU A 103 -2.91 10.89 -22.64
C GLU A 103 -3.78 10.99 -23.91
N ARG A 104 -4.10 9.86 -24.56
CA ARG A 104 -4.99 9.86 -25.72
C ARG A 104 -6.42 10.30 -25.35
N ALA A 105 -6.94 9.86 -24.21
CA ALA A 105 -8.23 10.35 -23.72
C ALA A 105 -8.22 11.87 -23.52
N LEU A 106 -7.14 12.41 -22.97
CA LEU A 106 -6.98 13.85 -22.74
C LEU A 106 -6.91 14.66 -24.04
N ASP A 107 -6.24 14.13 -25.07
CA ASP A 107 -6.17 14.77 -26.38
C ASP A 107 -7.54 14.87 -27.07
N LEU A 108 -8.41 13.87 -26.84
CA LEU A 108 -9.76 13.80 -27.39
C LEU A 108 -10.80 14.56 -26.54
N ASP A 109 -10.53 14.73 -25.26
CA ASP A 109 -11.47 15.36 -24.33
C ASP A 109 -11.54 16.87 -24.53
N LYS A 110 -12.54 17.31 -25.28
CA LYS A 110 -12.86 18.74 -25.51
C LYS A 110 -13.62 19.38 -24.34
N SER A 111 -14.11 18.57 -23.40
CA SER A 111 -14.87 19.06 -22.25
C SER A 111 -13.97 19.56 -21.11
N GLY A 112 -12.69 19.15 -21.10
CA GLY A 112 -11.74 19.45 -20.04
C GLY A 112 -12.05 18.73 -18.72
N SER A 113 -12.55 17.49 -18.82
CA SER A 113 -12.92 16.67 -17.65
C SER A 113 -11.79 16.58 -16.63
N PRO A 114 -12.03 16.97 -15.39
CA PRO A 114 -11.04 16.85 -14.31
C PRO A 114 -10.68 15.38 -14.01
N GLU A 115 -11.59 14.43 -14.30
CA GLU A 115 -11.41 13.01 -14.04
C GLU A 115 -10.28 12.41 -14.89
N VAL A 116 -10.21 12.74 -16.19
CA VAL A 116 -9.16 12.22 -17.08
C VAL A 116 -7.78 12.66 -16.62
N ARG A 117 -7.63 13.94 -16.26
CA ARG A 117 -6.36 14.47 -15.73
C ARG A 117 -6.03 13.88 -14.36
N ALA A 118 -7.03 13.69 -13.50
CA ALA A 118 -6.82 13.06 -12.19
C ALA A 118 -6.35 11.60 -12.33
N ASN A 119 -6.93 10.86 -13.28
CA ASN A 119 -6.51 9.49 -13.58
C ASN A 119 -5.07 9.46 -14.14
N LEU A 120 -4.74 10.37 -15.07
CA LEU A 120 -3.38 10.51 -15.58
C LEU A 120 -2.39 10.82 -14.45
N ALA A 121 -2.74 11.73 -13.54
CA ALA A 121 -1.90 12.05 -12.39
C ALA A 121 -1.63 10.81 -11.51
N GLY A 122 -2.65 9.99 -11.26
CA GLY A 122 -2.50 8.72 -10.52
C GLY A 122 -1.51 7.76 -11.19
N VAL A 123 -1.58 7.63 -12.50
CA VAL A 123 -0.65 6.77 -13.26
C VAL A 123 0.77 7.37 -13.30
N LEU A 124 0.91 8.68 -13.37
CA LEU A 124 2.22 9.34 -13.32
C LEU A 124 2.94 9.09 -11.99
N ILE A 125 2.20 9.06 -10.87
CA ILE A 125 2.74 8.64 -9.56
C ILE A 125 3.21 7.19 -9.64
N ASN A 126 2.36 6.29 -10.11
CA ASN A 126 2.69 4.86 -10.24
C ASN A 126 3.84 4.59 -11.23
N ASN A 127 4.19 5.54 -12.07
CA ASN A 127 5.35 5.49 -12.97
C ASN A 127 6.61 6.15 -12.36
N GLY A 128 6.52 6.73 -11.16
CA GLY A 128 7.63 7.43 -10.50
C GLY A 128 7.93 8.81 -11.09
N THR A 129 6.94 9.46 -11.71
CA THR A 129 7.03 10.79 -12.32
C THR A 129 6.15 11.81 -11.59
N SER A 130 6.26 11.83 -10.25
CA SER A 130 5.38 12.56 -9.34
C SER A 130 5.40 14.09 -9.55
N GLN A 131 6.49 14.66 -10.09
CA GLN A 131 6.48 16.09 -10.43
C GLN A 131 5.47 16.37 -11.55
N HIS A 132 5.43 15.55 -12.60
CA HIS A 132 4.45 15.70 -13.68
C HIS A 132 3.02 15.47 -13.15
N ALA A 133 2.85 14.55 -12.20
CA ALA A 133 1.55 14.38 -11.55
C ALA A 133 1.09 15.64 -10.80
N VAL A 134 2.01 16.31 -10.09
CA VAL A 134 1.71 17.61 -9.44
C VAL A 134 1.29 18.66 -10.46
N ASP A 135 1.97 18.72 -11.60
CA ASP A 135 1.66 19.70 -12.65
C ASP A 135 0.25 19.45 -13.24
N GLU A 136 -0.11 18.18 -13.54
CA GLU A 136 -1.47 17.85 -13.99
C GLU A 136 -2.53 18.14 -12.92
N CYS A 137 -2.27 17.79 -11.65
CA CYS A 137 -3.17 18.13 -10.56
C CYS A 137 -3.37 19.65 -10.41
N ASN A 138 -2.32 20.45 -10.53
CA ASN A 138 -2.41 21.90 -10.43
C ASN A 138 -3.29 22.51 -11.53
N ARG A 139 -3.24 21.96 -12.76
CA ARG A 139 -4.12 22.38 -13.84
C ARG A 139 -5.60 22.14 -13.52
N VAL A 140 -5.93 20.98 -12.97
CA VAL A 140 -7.32 20.68 -12.55
C VAL A 140 -7.75 21.59 -11.41
N LEU A 141 -6.90 21.72 -10.40
CA LEU A 141 -7.27 22.45 -9.17
C LEU A 141 -7.29 23.98 -9.35
N ALA A 142 -6.82 24.51 -10.47
CA ALA A 142 -7.01 25.90 -10.84
C ALA A 142 -8.51 26.21 -11.13
N ASP A 143 -9.20 25.27 -11.79
CA ASP A 143 -10.61 25.41 -12.16
C ASP A 143 -11.55 24.70 -11.17
N PHE A 144 -11.08 23.61 -10.54
CA PHE A 144 -11.83 22.75 -9.62
C PHE A 144 -11.09 22.57 -8.29
N PRO A 145 -10.97 23.61 -7.43
CA PRO A 145 -10.12 23.61 -6.25
C PRO A 145 -10.47 22.54 -5.21
N ASP A 146 -11.71 22.08 -5.19
CA ASP A 146 -12.23 21.09 -4.24
C ASP A 146 -12.35 19.68 -4.82
N HIS A 147 -11.76 19.42 -6.02
CA HIS A 147 -11.80 18.09 -6.63
C HIS A 147 -11.03 17.08 -5.78
N ILE A 148 -11.75 16.17 -5.11
CA ILE A 148 -11.23 15.27 -4.06
C ILE A 148 -10.12 14.37 -4.61
N ASP A 149 -10.36 13.67 -5.73
CA ASP A 149 -9.42 12.72 -6.31
C ASP A 149 -8.10 13.39 -6.72
N THR A 150 -8.20 14.59 -7.28
CA THR A 150 -7.02 15.36 -7.69
C THR A 150 -6.22 15.85 -6.48
N ARG A 151 -6.87 16.35 -5.44
CA ARG A 151 -6.18 16.72 -4.19
C ARG A 151 -5.53 15.51 -3.54
N TRP A 152 -6.20 14.38 -3.52
CA TRP A 152 -5.65 13.12 -3.01
C TRP A 152 -4.40 12.71 -3.81
N ASN A 153 -4.46 12.65 -5.12
CA ASN A 153 -3.31 12.31 -5.98
C ASN A 153 -2.16 13.31 -5.79
N ARG A 154 -2.44 14.61 -5.74
CA ARG A 154 -1.42 15.62 -5.47
C ARG A 154 -0.77 15.45 -4.11
N SER A 155 -1.52 15.06 -3.08
CA SER A 155 -0.97 14.76 -1.76
C SER A 155 0.07 13.64 -1.81
N LEU A 156 -0.26 12.53 -2.48
CA LEU A 156 0.65 11.39 -2.62
C LEU A 156 1.92 11.80 -3.38
N ALA A 157 1.76 12.56 -4.46
CA ALA A 157 2.89 13.06 -5.25
C ALA A 157 3.79 14.00 -4.43
N TYR A 158 3.23 14.92 -3.66
CA TYR A 158 4.01 15.80 -2.77
C TYR A 158 4.73 15.02 -1.68
N LEU A 159 4.07 14.07 -1.01
CA LEU A 159 4.70 13.23 0.01
C LEU A 159 5.86 12.41 -0.57
N GLU A 160 5.69 11.88 -1.77
CA GLU A 160 6.73 11.11 -2.47
C GLU A 160 7.94 11.98 -2.87
N LEU A 161 7.70 13.25 -3.22
CA LEU A 161 8.73 14.24 -3.52
C LEU A 161 9.43 14.80 -2.27
N GLY A 162 8.90 14.53 -1.06
CA GLY A 162 9.41 15.07 0.20
C GLY A 162 8.87 16.49 0.52
N GLU A 163 7.86 16.95 -0.22
CA GLU A 163 7.14 18.21 0.01
C GLU A 163 6.09 18.01 1.12
N TRP A 164 6.53 17.59 2.30
CA TRP A 164 5.71 17.04 3.39
C TRP A 164 4.54 17.96 3.76
N LYS A 165 4.80 19.25 4.02
CA LYS A 165 3.76 20.19 4.44
C LYS A 165 2.63 20.31 3.41
N LYS A 166 2.97 20.41 2.12
CA LYS A 166 1.99 20.50 1.04
C LYS A 166 1.21 19.19 0.92
N GLY A 167 1.93 18.07 1.02
CA GLY A 167 1.35 16.74 0.95
C GLY A 167 0.32 16.52 2.05
N TRP A 168 0.62 16.82 3.29
CA TRP A 168 -0.31 16.64 4.40
C TRP A 168 -1.56 17.53 4.30
N ILE A 169 -1.44 18.76 3.83
CA ILE A 169 -2.59 19.65 3.61
C ILE A 169 -3.59 19.01 2.64
N ASP A 170 -3.12 18.51 1.51
CA ASP A 170 -3.98 17.86 0.53
C ASP A 170 -4.44 16.46 0.97
N HIS A 171 -3.68 15.77 1.83
CA HIS A 171 -4.01 14.44 2.34
C HIS A 171 -5.34 14.41 3.12
N ARG A 172 -5.78 15.56 3.65
CA ARG A 172 -7.10 15.71 4.27
C ARG A 172 -8.24 15.37 3.31
N ALA A 173 -8.08 15.67 2.01
CA ALA A 173 -9.10 15.39 1.01
C ALA A 173 -9.49 13.90 0.97
N GLY A 174 -8.56 12.99 1.30
CA GLY A 174 -8.85 11.57 1.37
C GLY A 174 -9.85 11.17 2.47
N LEU A 175 -10.19 12.06 3.42
CA LEU A 175 -11.24 11.84 4.43
C LEU A 175 -12.61 12.33 3.97
N SER A 176 -12.67 13.09 2.88
CA SER A 176 -13.93 13.58 2.31
C SER A 176 -14.67 12.44 1.63
N VAL A 177 -15.98 12.39 1.84
CA VAL A 177 -16.84 11.42 1.16
C VAL A 177 -17.05 11.87 -0.28
N ASP A 178 -16.70 11.03 -1.23
CA ASP A 178 -17.06 11.26 -2.63
C ASP A 178 -18.60 11.08 -2.80
N PRO A 179 -19.32 12.12 -3.20
CA PRO A 179 -20.78 12.03 -3.35
C PRO A 179 -21.22 11.04 -4.43
N ARG A 180 -20.35 10.67 -5.37
CA ARG A 180 -20.63 9.70 -6.44
C ARG A 180 -20.57 8.26 -5.94
N THR A 181 -19.61 7.94 -5.09
CA THR A 181 -19.35 6.56 -4.61
C THR A 181 -19.80 6.35 -3.16
N ASN A 182 -20.09 7.43 -2.43
CA ASN A 182 -20.35 7.44 -1.00
C ASN A 182 -19.22 6.79 -0.18
N ASP A 183 -17.99 6.87 -0.66
CA ASP A 183 -16.78 6.30 -0.05
C ASP A 183 -15.69 7.37 0.10
N CYS A 184 -14.62 7.05 0.81
CA CYS A 184 -13.47 7.90 1.06
C CYS A 184 -12.19 7.20 0.61
N MET A 185 -11.21 7.97 0.10
CA MET A 185 -9.89 7.45 -0.27
C MET A 185 -9.11 6.91 0.94
N ARG A 186 -9.29 7.51 2.11
CA ARG A 186 -8.75 7.02 3.38
C ARG A 186 -9.78 6.21 4.12
N LYS A 187 -9.37 5.10 4.71
CA LYS A 187 -10.25 4.29 5.54
C LYS A 187 -10.69 5.07 6.77
N THR A 188 -11.94 5.46 6.80
CA THR A 188 -12.54 6.14 7.94
C THR A 188 -13.05 5.13 8.95
N ARG A 189 -13.08 5.55 10.23
CA ARG A 189 -13.65 4.75 11.32
C ARG A 189 -14.94 5.41 11.80
N LYS A 190 -16.06 4.69 11.72
CA LYS A 190 -17.34 5.14 12.27
C LYS A 190 -17.46 4.61 13.71
N TYR A 191 -17.79 5.47 14.65
CA TYR A 191 -18.09 5.11 16.04
C TYR A 191 -19.56 5.42 16.32
N ALA A 192 -20.17 4.65 17.24
CA ALA A 192 -21.60 4.69 17.52
C ALA A 192 -22.14 6.10 17.86
N ASN A 193 -21.30 6.97 18.45
CA ASN A 193 -21.71 8.30 18.91
C ASN A 193 -21.34 9.44 17.94
N ASN A 194 -21.14 9.17 16.67
CA ASN A 194 -20.78 10.19 15.67
C ASN A 194 -19.62 11.10 16.09
N ILE A 195 -18.58 10.52 16.71
CA ILE A 195 -17.42 11.24 17.24
C ILE A 195 -16.79 12.10 16.14
N PRO A 196 -16.67 13.43 16.33
CA PRO A 196 -16.11 14.34 15.33
C PRO A 196 -14.62 14.12 15.12
N TYR A 197 -14.11 14.58 13.99
CA TYR A 197 -12.66 14.67 13.79
C TYR A 197 -12.06 15.74 14.69
N TRP A 198 -10.89 15.46 15.25
CA TRP A 198 -10.14 16.40 16.06
C TRP A 198 -9.69 17.60 15.21
N ASN A 199 -9.93 18.80 15.72
CA ASN A 199 -9.58 20.07 15.08
C ASN A 199 -8.27 20.70 15.60
N GLY A 200 -7.53 20.00 16.48
CA GLY A 200 -6.29 20.49 17.07
C GLY A 200 -6.43 21.14 18.44
N GLU A 201 -7.66 21.21 19.01
CA GLU A 201 -7.86 21.74 20.37
C GLU A 201 -7.14 20.88 21.42
N PRO A 202 -6.42 21.51 22.38
CA PRO A 202 -5.74 20.80 23.45
C PRO A 202 -6.73 20.20 24.47
N ASN A 203 -6.22 19.30 25.32
CA ASN A 203 -6.95 18.71 26.45
C ASN A 203 -8.28 18.03 26.06
N LYS A 204 -8.30 17.38 24.88
CA LYS A 204 -9.43 16.57 24.41
C LYS A 204 -9.14 15.10 24.65
N LYS A 205 -10.18 14.34 25.04
CA LYS A 205 -10.10 12.89 25.07
C LYS A 205 -10.18 12.33 23.66
N LEU A 206 -9.05 11.86 23.14
CA LEU A 206 -8.92 11.46 21.74
C LEU A 206 -8.87 9.94 21.57
N VAL A 207 -9.54 9.45 20.54
CA VAL A 207 -9.24 8.14 19.97
C VAL A 207 -8.43 8.32 18.68
N VAL A 208 -7.18 7.88 18.72
CA VAL A 208 -6.35 7.74 17.51
C VAL A 208 -6.61 6.36 16.94
N TYR A 209 -6.88 6.26 15.64
CA TYR A 209 -7.09 4.96 15.01
C TYR A 209 -6.12 4.72 13.85
N GLY A 210 -5.66 3.45 13.75
CA GLY A 210 -4.78 3.01 12.67
C GLY A 210 -5.48 3.01 11.31
N GLU A 211 -4.71 3.28 10.27
CA GLU A 211 -5.15 3.27 8.88
C GLU A 211 -4.24 2.38 8.03
N GLN A 212 -4.72 2.00 6.84
CA GLN A 212 -3.97 1.26 5.82
C GLN A 212 -3.45 -0.10 6.32
N GLY A 213 -2.17 -0.44 6.04
CA GLY A 213 -1.57 -1.72 6.37
C GLY A 213 -0.87 -1.75 7.73
N VAL A 214 -0.45 -2.95 8.14
CA VAL A 214 0.31 -3.17 9.40
C VAL A 214 1.59 -2.33 9.44
N GLY A 215 2.34 -2.30 8.33
CA GLY A 215 3.57 -1.50 8.24
C GLY A 215 3.31 0.00 8.35
N ASP A 216 2.19 0.46 7.80
CA ASP A 216 1.77 1.86 7.86
C ASP A 216 1.43 2.28 9.29
N GLU A 217 0.77 1.41 10.07
CA GLU A 217 0.50 1.66 11.49
C GLU A 217 1.78 1.70 12.32
N ILE A 218 2.73 0.78 12.06
CA ILE A 218 4.03 0.80 12.73
C ILE A 218 4.71 2.14 12.47
N MET A 219 4.80 2.55 11.21
CA MET A 219 5.47 3.79 10.84
C MET A 219 4.82 5.02 11.48
N ALA A 220 3.50 5.13 11.34
CA ALA A 220 2.75 6.28 11.80
C ALA A 220 2.67 6.37 13.33
N SER A 221 2.75 5.23 14.04
CA SER A 221 2.76 5.21 15.51
C SER A 221 3.97 5.93 16.12
N SER A 222 5.02 6.21 15.34
CA SER A 222 6.13 7.10 15.74
C SER A 222 5.70 8.52 16.09
N MET A 223 4.47 8.93 15.74
CA MET A 223 3.91 10.23 16.07
C MET A 223 3.09 10.24 17.36
N LEU A 224 2.78 9.06 17.93
CA LEU A 224 2.02 8.98 19.18
C LEU A 224 2.73 9.60 20.39
N PRO A 225 4.06 9.47 20.56
CA PRO A 225 4.77 10.18 21.62
C PRO A 225 4.67 11.70 21.53
N ASP A 226 4.71 12.25 20.29
CA ASP A 226 4.57 13.70 20.06
C ASP A 226 3.15 14.16 20.45
N LEU A 227 2.13 13.42 20.03
CA LEU A 227 0.75 13.71 20.41
C LEU A 227 0.53 13.58 21.92
N TYR A 228 1.05 12.53 22.56
CA TYR A 228 0.92 12.30 23.99
C TYR A 228 1.55 13.42 24.83
N ALA A 229 2.66 13.97 24.37
CA ALA A 229 3.32 15.09 25.04
C ALA A 229 2.46 16.38 25.03
N GLU A 230 1.66 16.61 23.99
CA GLU A 230 0.77 17.76 23.88
C GLU A 230 -0.63 17.48 24.44
N ASN A 231 -1.12 16.26 24.31
CA ASN A 231 -2.47 15.84 24.71
C ASN A 231 -2.42 14.45 25.34
N PRO A 232 -2.24 14.35 26.69
CA PRO A 232 -2.03 13.08 27.36
C PRO A 232 -3.30 12.18 27.46
N ASP A 233 -4.50 12.73 27.25
CA ASP A 233 -5.74 11.94 27.28
C ASP A 233 -6.05 11.33 25.92
N ILE A 234 -5.22 10.38 25.50
CA ILE A 234 -5.39 9.65 24.26
C ILE A 234 -5.63 8.16 24.49
N MET A 235 -6.27 7.52 23.53
CA MET A 235 -6.32 6.06 23.38
C MET A 235 -5.99 5.70 21.93
N PHE A 236 -5.39 4.53 21.71
CA PHE A 236 -5.01 4.09 20.37
C PHE A 236 -5.73 2.81 19.96
N GLU A 237 -6.47 2.87 18.86
CA GLU A 237 -7.10 1.71 18.23
C GLU A 237 -6.24 1.23 17.07
N CYS A 238 -5.62 0.07 17.18
CA CYS A 238 -4.69 -0.49 16.21
C CYS A 238 -5.17 -1.82 15.61
N HIS A 239 -4.39 -2.33 14.67
CA HIS A 239 -4.57 -3.68 14.15
C HIS A 239 -4.36 -4.72 15.25
N PRO A 240 -5.21 -5.77 15.41
CA PRO A 240 -5.11 -6.76 16.49
C PRO A 240 -3.73 -7.39 16.65
N ARG A 241 -3.04 -7.68 15.55
CA ARG A 241 -1.69 -8.28 15.53
C ARG A 241 -0.58 -7.36 16.07
N LEU A 242 -0.85 -6.07 16.30
CA LEU A 242 0.14 -5.09 16.79
C LEU A 242 -0.04 -4.71 18.25
N VAL A 243 -1.07 -5.22 18.92
CA VAL A 243 -1.42 -4.81 20.30
C VAL A 243 -0.28 -5.06 21.26
N THR A 244 0.27 -6.28 21.26
CA THR A 244 1.36 -6.67 22.17
C THR A 244 2.62 -5.84 21.92
N LEU A 245 2.95 -5.65 20.65
CA LEU A 245 4.07 -4.82 20.20
C LEU A 245 3.95 -3.38 20.72
N PHE A 246 2.78 -2.76 20.52
CA PHE A 246 2.56 -1.36 20.92
C PHE A 246 2.41 -1.21 22.44
N ARG A 247 1.78 -2.16 23.14
CA ARG A 247 1.73 -2.14 24.60
C ARG A 247 3.12 -2.20 25.22
N ARG A 248 4.02 -3.00 24.66
CA ARG A 248 5.41 -3.07 25.09
C ARG A 248 6.15 -1.75 24.86
N ALA A 249 5.87 -1.08 23.72
CA ALA A 249 6.55 0.16 23.34
C ALA A 249 6.06 1.40 24.11
N PHE A 250 4.75 1.50 24.30
CA PHE A 250 4.14 2.69 24.89
C PHE A 250 3.78 2.51 26.38
N GLY A 251 3.86 1.26 26.86
CA GLY A 251 3.59 0.94 28.27
C GLY A 251 2.18 1.34 28.68
N ASP A 252 2.08 1.84 29.91
CA ASP A 252 0.81 2.29 30.50
C ASP A 252 0.51 3.77 30.24
N LYS A 253 1.19 4.41 29.27
CA LYS A 253 0.98 5.82 28.97
C LYS A 253 -0.45 6.11 28.52
N PHE A 254 -0.99 5.24 27.68
CA PHE A 254 -2.37 5.33 27.19
C PHE A 254 -2.93 3.95 26.81
N PRO A 255 -4.28 3.78 26.86
CA PRO A 255 -4.92 2.53 26.47
C PRO A 255 -4.71 2.19 24.99
N ILE A 256 -4.47 0.89 24.70
CA ILE A 256 -4.28 0.36 23.36
C ILE A 256 -5.28 -0.78 23.12
N TYR A 257 -6.08 -0.63 22.06
CA TYR A 257 -7.15 -1.56 21.68
C TYR A 257 -6.89 -2.18 20.31
N GLY A 258 -6.88 -3.50 20.23
CA GLY A 258 -6.72 -4.26 18.99
C GLY A 258 -8.03 -4.45 18.22
N THR A 259 -8.83 -3.41 18.11
CA THR A 259 -10.22 -3.50 17.63
C THR A 259 -10.44 -2.91 16.23
N ARG A 260 -9.39 -2.46 15.55
CA ARG A 260 -9.51 -1.82 14.23
C ARG A 260 -10.31 -2.62 13.19
N LYS A 261 -10.30 -3.96 13.27
CA LYS A 261 -11.06 -4.84 12.38
C LYS A 261 -12.46 -5.21 12.90
N VAL A 262 -12.81 -4.80 14.11
CA VAL A 262 -14.12 -5.04 14.71
C VAL A 262 -15.10 -3.99 14.23
N GLN A 263 -16.36 -4.35 13.99
CA GLN A 263 -17.38 -3.38 13.61
C GLN A 263 -17.57 -2.34 14.75
N ALA A 264 -17.83 -1.10 14.35
CA ALA A 264 -17.77 0.03 15.29
C ALA A 264 -18.87 -0.01 16.38
N ASP A 265 -20.02 -0.59 16.08
CA ASP A 265 -21.13 -0.82 17.00
C ASP A 265 -20.86 -1.95 18.03
N MET A 266 -19.87 -2.78 17.76
CA MET A 266 -19.46 -3.91 18.62
C MET A 266 -18.23 -3.59 19.47
N LEU A 267 -17.81 -2.33 19.59
CA LEU A 267 -16.62 -1.94 20.36
C LEU A 267 -16.96 -1.76 21.85
N PRO A 268 -16.59 -2.71 22.73
CA PRO A 268 -17.00 -2.66 24.14
C PRO A 268 -16.42 -1.45 24.89
N TRP A 269 -15.24 -0.98 24.48
CA TRP A 269 -14.55 0.15 25.13
C TRP A 269 -15.18 1.52 24.83
N VAL A 270 -15.93 1.68 23.74
CA VAL A 270 -16.58 2.96 23.40
C VAL A 270 -17.57 3.40 24.48
N ASN A 271 -18.24 2.46 25.13
CA ASN A 271 -19.25 2.77 26.13
C ASN A 271 -18.67 3.34 27.44
N TRP A 272 -17.41 3.02 27.77
CA TRP A 272 -16.78 3.49 29.01
C TRP A 272 -15.60 4.43 28.77
N ALA A 273 -15.02 4.43 27.60
CA ALA A 273 -13.92 5.34 27.25
C ALA A 273 -14.41 6.72 26.78
N THR A 274 -15.56 6.81 26.12
CA THR A 274 -16.22 8.05 25.65
C THR A 274 -15.25 9.12 25.08
N PRO A 275 -14.59 8.87 23.95
CA PRO A 275 -13.72 9.86 23.33
C PRO A 275 -14.54 11.05 22.82
N GLU A 276 -13.99 12.27 22.93
CA GLU A 276 -14.60 13.51 22.47
C GLU A 276 -14.32 13.76 20.98
N ALA A 277 -13.16 13.30 20.49
CA ALA A 277 -12.81 13.41 19.08
C ALA A 277 -11.99 12.22 18.59
N LYS A 278 -11.98 12.00 17.28
CA LYS A 278 -11.23 10.93 16.62
C LYS A 278 -10.13 11.49 15.72
N VAL A 279 -9.01 10.77 15.63
CA VAL A 279 -7.85 11.14 14.82
C VAL A 279 -7.43 9.95 13.98
N PRO A 280 -7.55 10.01 12.64
CA PRO A 280 -6.85 9.06 11.78
C PRO A 280 -5.34 9.28 11.95
N ILE A 281 -4.58 8.22 12.17
CA ILE A 281 -3.17 8.35 12.59
C ILE A 281 -2.31 9.17 11.61
N PHE A 282 -2.57 9.08 10.29
CA PHE A 282 -1.84 9.88 9.30
C PHE A 282 -2.20 11.37 9.30
N SER A 283 -3.29 11.79 9.96
CA SER A 283 -3.59 13.21 10.14
C SER A 283 -2.61 13.88 11.10
N LEU A 284 -1.90 13.11 11.92
CA LEU A 284 -0.82 13.63 12.78
C LEU A 284 0.39 14.10 11.97
N GLY A 285 0.56 13.61 10.73
CA GLY A 285 1.64 14.03 9.84
C GLY A 285 1.67 15.53 9.58
N GLU A 286 0.50 16.15 9.43
CA GLU A 286 0.37 17.58 9.24
C GLU A 286 0.84 18.40 10.46
N ARG A 287 0.80 17.81 11.65
CA ARG A 287 1.21 18.49 12.89
C ARG A 287 2.69 18.24 13.21
N TYR A 288 3.19 17.04 12.94
CA TYR A 288 4.47 16.59 13.47
C TYR A 288 5.52 16.20 12.42
N ARG A 289 5.21 16.23 11.11
CA ARG A 289 6.13 15.75 10.06
C ARG A 289 6.08 16.62 8.80
N ASN A 290 6.25 17.94 8.98
CA ASN A 290 6.17 18.91 7.88
C ASN A 290 7.48 19.13 7.15
N SER A 291 8.59 18.67 7.72
CA SER A 291 9.92 18.78 7.13
C SER A 291 10.76 17.54 7.45
N ALA A 292 11.83 17.31 6.68
CA ALA A 292 12.73 16.19 6.90
C ALA A 292 13.41 16.16 8.27
N GLY A 293 13.56 17.35 8.89
CA GLY A 293 14.15 17.50 10.23
C GLY A 293 13.21 17.09 11.38
N GLU A 294 11.92 16.97 11.10
CA GLU A 294 10.92 16.61 12.12
C GLU A 294 10.73 15.10 12.26
N PHE A 295 11.42 14.30 11.46
CA PHE A 295 11.44 12.85 11.64
C PHE A 295 12.52 12.47 12.67
N PRO A 296 12.15 11.87 13.82
CA PRO A 296 13.09 11.60 14.92
C PRO A 296 14.19 10.62 14.52
N ARG A 297 13.86 9.67 13.62
CA ARG A 297 14.76 8.61 13.12
C ARG A 297 15.33 7.73 14.22
N GLN A 298 14.71 7.73 15.39
CA GLN A 298 15.08 6.92 16.53
C GLN A 298 14.16 5.71 16.64
N PRO A 299 14.68 4.56 17.09
CA PRO A 299 13.87 3.43 17.47
C PRO A 299 12.87 3.82 18.57
N PHE A 300 11.65 3.28 18.48
CA PHE A 300 10.60 3.56 19.46
C PHE A 300 9.82 2.31 19.87
N LEU A 301 9.98 1.21 19.15
CA LEU A 301 9.46 -0.10 19.55
C LEU A 301 10.48 -0.83 20.42
N VAL A 302 9.96 -1.69 21.31
CA VAL A 302 10.77 -2.41 22.29
C VAL A 302 10.79 -3.90 21.96
N PRO A 303 11.98 -4.55 21.99
CA PRO A 303 12.08 -5.97 21.70
C PRO A 303 11.36 -6.84 22.75
N LEU A 304 11.04 -8.06 22.37
CA LEU A 304 10.44 -9.09 23.19
C LEU A 304 11.55 -9.94 23.82
N GLU A 305 12.19 -9.42 24.87
CA GLU A 305 13.42 -9.95 25.45
C GLU A 305 13.31 -11.43 25.88
N GLU A 306 12.17 -11.85 26.44
CA GLU A 306 11.93 -13.23 26.88
C GLU A 306 11.99 -14.27 25.76
N TYR A 307 11.81 -13.84 24.48
CA TYR A 307 11.88 -14.72 23.31
C TYR A 307 13.19 -14.57 22.52
N ARG A 308 14.02 -13.59 22.83
CA ARG A 308 15.31 -13.42 22.15
C ARG A 308 16.25 -14.59 22.41
N GLU A 309 16.25 -15.17 23.62
CA GLU A 309 17.04 -16.38 23.90
C GLU A 309 16.60 -17.55 22.99
N LYS A 310 15.29 -17.78 22.87
CA LYS A 310 14.76 -18.81 21.97
C LYS A 310 15.10 -18.53 20.49
N ALA A 311 15.12 -17.27 20.09
CA ALA A 311 15.57 -16.89 18.76
C ALA A 311 17.07 -17.20 18.54
N ARG A 312 17.93 -16.92 19.55
CA ARG A 312 19.35 -17.31 19.51
C ARG A 312 19.53 -18.82 19.43
N GLU A 313 18.78 -19.60 20.25
CA GLU A 313 18.79 -21.06 20.19
C GLU A 313 18.39 -21.58 18.80
N TYR A 314 17.31 -21.05 18.23
CA TYR A 314 16.89 -21.38 16.86
C TYR A 314 18.00 -21.06 15.85
N LEU A 315 18.57 -19.85 15.89
CA LEU A 315 19.61 -19.44 14.96
C LEU A 315 20.93 -20.22 15.15
N ALA A 316 21.25 -20.64 16.37
CA ALA A 316 22.36 -21.53 16.65
C ALA A 316 22.16 -22.93 16.07
N SER A 317 20.91 -23.42 16.06
CA SER A 317 20.58 -24.75 15.51
C SER A 317 20.74 -24.87 14.00
N ILE A 318 20.72 -23.75 13.27
CA ILE A 318 20.80 -23.73 11.80
C ILE A 318 22.24 -23.52 11.28
N GLY A 319 23.22 -23.28 12.15
CA GLY A 319 24.62 -23.11 11.80
C GLY A 319 25.32 -22.04 12.62
N SER A 320 26.64 -21.91 12.44
CA SER A 320 27.48 -20.92 13.16
C SER A 320 27.86 -19.70 12.32
N GLY A 321 27.51 -19.68 11.02
CA GLY A 321 27.81 -18.59 10.10
C GLY A 321 27.02 -17.30 10.37
N VAL A 322 27.32 -16.28 9.58
CA VAL A 322 26.56 -15.01 9.56
C VAL A 322 25.09 -15.28 9.26
N LYS A 323 24.18 -14.66 10.00
CA LYS A 323 22.73 -14.85 9.86
C LYS A 323 22.11 -13.68 9.10
N ILE A 324 21.62 -13.93 7.88
CA ILE A 324 20.99 -12.88 7.05
C ILE A 324 19.51 -13.20 6.81
N GLY A 325 18.64 -12.31 7.27
CA GLY A 325 17.19 -12.41 7.07
C GLY A 325 16.78 -11.97 5.66
N LEU A 326 15.87 -12.72 5.04
CA LEU A 326 15.34 -12.43 3.70
C LEU A 326 13.82 -12.35 3.68
N ALA A 327 13.26 -11.33 2.99
CA ALA A 327 11.87 -11.32 2.55
C ALA A 327 11.79 -10.81 1.10
N TRP A 328 11.19 -11.60 0.22
CA TRP A 328 11.23 -11.39 -1.23
C TRP A 328 9.90 -11.04 -1.86
N GLN A 329 8.79 -11.19 -1.13
CA GLN A 329 7.46 -10.89 -1.63
C GLN A 329 6.67 -10.06 -0.62
N GLY A 330 5.91 -9.09 -1.12
CA GLY A 330 5.07 -8.27 -0.26
C GLY A 330 3.93 -7.58 -0.99
N GLY A 331 2.86 -7.30 -0.25
CA GLY A 331 1.69 -6.63 -0.75
C GLY A 331 0.60 -7.56 -1.25
N SER A 332 -0.44 -6.94 -1.82
CA SER A 332 -1.55 -7.57 -2.53
C SER A 332 -1.57 -7.09 -3.97
N LEU A 333 -2.39 -7.69 -4.83
CA LEU A 333 -2.62 -7.20 -6.20
C LEU A 333 -2.99 -5.72 -6.21
N GLN A 334 -3.84 -5.29 -5.29
CA GLN A 334 -4.28 -3.88 -5.16
C GLN A 334 -3.14 -2.92 -4.78
N THR A 335 -2.02 -3.44 -4.28
CA THR A 335 -0.86 -2.65 -3.87
C THR A 335 0.36 -2.93 -4.75
N PHE A 336 0.15 -3.38 -5.98
CA PHE A 336 1.21 -3.67 -6.96
C PHE A 336 2.26 -4.65 -6.41
N ALA A 337 1.81 -5.79 -5.88
CA ALA A 337 2.68 -6.82 -5.32
C ALA A 337 3.78 -7.25 -6.29
N ASP A 338 3.46 -7.41 -7.57
CA ASP A 338 4.40 -7.85 -8.61
C ASP A 338 5.55 -6.87 -8.82
N ALA A 339 5.27 -5.56 -8.77
CA ALA A 339 6.31 -4.54 -8.95
C ALA A 339 7.36 -4.52 -7.82
N ARG A 340 6.99 -4.99 -6.63
CA ARG A 340 7.84 -5.01 -5.43
C ARG A 340 8.16 -6.40 -4.91
N SER A 341 7.83 -7.45 -5.65
CA SER A 341 8.24 -8.82 -5.36
C SER A 341 9.37 -9.24 -6.27
N ILE A 342 10.28 -10.03 -5.73
CA ILE A 342 11.46 -10.52 -6.45
C ILE A 342 11.40 -12.04 -6.45
N PRO A 343 11.25 -12.70 -7.60
CA PRO A 343 11.24 -14.16 -7.67
C PRO A 343 12.48 -14.77 -7.02
N LEU A 344 12.33 -15.87 -6.27
CA LEU A 344 13.45 -16.53 -5.61
C LEU A 344 14.63 -16.84 -6.53
N PRO A 345 14.44 -17.25 -7.81
CA PRO A 345 15.56 -17.46 -8.72
C PRO A 345 16.46 -16.23 -8.93
N ASP A 346 15.90 -15.02 -8.86
CA ASP A 346 16.67 -13.78 -9.04
C ASP A 346 17.64 -13.51 -7.88
N TRP A 347 17.42 -14.13 -6.70
CA TRP A 347 18.29 -14.00 -5.53
C TRP A 347 19.55 -14.88 -5.59
N LEU A 348 19.62 -15.84 -6.51
CA LEU A 348 20.75 -16.79 -6.61
C LEU A 348 22.13 -16.14 -6.62
N PRO A 349 22.38 -15.04 -7.36
CA PRO A 349 23.70 -14.40 -7.34
C PRO A 349 24.13 -13.93 -5.95
N LEU A 350 23.18 -13.49 -5.13
CA LEU A 350 23.46 -13.11 -3.74
C LEU A 350 23.62 -14.34 -2.85
N LEU A 351 22.69 -15.28 -2.90
CA LEU A 351 22.67 -16.48 -2.08
C LEU A 351 23.95 -17.32 -2.25
N GLN A 352 24.49 -17.39 -3.47
CA GLN A 352 25.68 -18.17 -3.79
C GLN A 352 26.99 -17.42 -3.56
N SER A 353 26.96 -16.08 -3.50
CA SER A 353 28.18 -15.27 -3.39
C SER A 353 28.56 -14.90 -1.95
N VAL A 354 27.64 -15.02 -1.01
CA VAL A 354 27.82 -14.68 0.40
C VAL A 354 27.76 -15.96 1.24
N ASN A 355 28.80 -16.24 1.99
CA ASN A 355 28.81 -17.34 2.95
C ASN A 355 28.00 -16.95 4.19
N ALA A 356 26.73 -17.31 4.22
CA ALA A 356 25.81 -16.95 5.29
C ALA A 356 24.74 -18.03 5.47
N GLU A 357 24.20 -18.12 6.68
CA GLU A 357 22.95 -18.82 6.96
C GLU A 357 21.79 -17.89 6.60
N TRP A 358 21.09 -18.23 5.54
CA TRP A 358 19.96 -17.43 5.05
C TRP A 358 18.69 -17.78 5.80
N VAL A 359 18.04 -16.81 6.41
CA VAL A 359 16.84 -17.01 7.23
C VAL A 359 15.64 -16.38 6.53
N SER A 360 14.65 -17.18 6.17
CA SER A 360 13.41 -16.69 5.59
C SER A 360 12.58 -15.95 6.64
N LEU A 361 12.31 -14.66 6.38
CA LEU A 361 11.35 -13.83 7.10
C LEU A 361 10.06 -13.64 6.29
N GLN A 362 9.89 -14.47 5.25
CA GLN A 362 8.72 -14.44 4.39
C GLN A 362 7.55 -15.11 5.08
N TYR A 363 6.51 -14.32 5.38
CA TYR A 363 5.27 -14.83 5.96
C TYR A 363 4.40 -15.54 4.91
N ASP A 364 3.62 -16.50 5.35
CA ASP A 364 2.62 -17.15 4.53
C ASP A 364 1.40 -16.25 4.28
N HIS A 365 0.75 -16.46 3.14
CA HIS A 365 -0.55 -15.86 2.91
C HIS A 365 -1.59 -16.51 3.86
N ALA A 366 -2.49 -15.71 4.43
CA ALA A 366 -3.48 -16.20 5.40
C ALA A 366 -4.37 -17.33 4.85
N GLU A 367 -4.60 -17.34 3.54
CA GLU A 367 -5.38 -18.38 2.84
C GLU A 367 -4.55 -19.63 2.52
N HIS A 368 -3.22 -19.57 2.62
CA HIS A 368 -2.30 -20.65 2.28
C HIS A 368 -1.20 -20.79 3.34
N PRO A 369 -1.54 -21.20 4.57
CA PRO A 369 -0.55 -21.38 5.63
C PRO A 369 0.42 -22.53 5.26
N GLY A 370 1.71 -22.33 5.53
CA GLY A 370 2.79 -23.27 5.22
C GLY A 370 3.20 -23.32 3.74
N MET A 371 2.71 -22.39 2.91
CA MET A 371 3.00 -22.41 1.46
C MET A 371 4.48 -22.27 1.11
N TRP A 372 5.24 -21.54 1.92
CA TRP A 372 6.64 -21.26 1.60
C TRP A 372 7.57 -22.42 1.93
N GLU A 373 7.26 -23.23 2.91
CA GLU A 373 8.13 -24.32 3.33
C GLU A 373 8.46 -25.29 2.19
N PRO A 374 7.49 -25.91 1.48
CA PRO A 374 7.78 -26.80 0.37
C PRO A 374 8.46 -26.10 -0.82
N ILE A 375 8.11 -24.83 -1.09
CA ILE A 375 8.72 -24.04 -2.17
C ILE A 375 10.21 -23.80 -1.88
N ILE A 376 10.55 -23.44 -0.65
CA ILE A 376 11.93 -23.18 -0.22
C ILE A 376 12.74 -24.49 -0.22
N GLN A 377 12.18 -25.59 0.28
CA GLN A 377 12.84 -26.89 0.28
C GLN A 377 13.17 -27.36 -1.15
N GLN A 378 12.22 -27.23 -2.08
CA GLN A 378 12.46 -27.57 -3.48
C GLN A 378 13.51 -26.65 -4.12
N PHE A 379 13.43 -25.34 -3.86
CA PHE A 379 14.40 -24.38 -4.36
C PHE A 379 15.81 -24.64 -3.84
N ASN A 380 15.96 -24.94 -2.54
CA ASN A 380 17.24 -25.31 -1.93
C ASN A 380 17.84 -26.54 -2.62
N ALA A 381 17.04 -27.60 -2.82
CA ALA A 381 17.49 -28.84 -3.49
C ALA A 381 17.90 -28.59 -4.94
N ASP A 382 17.12 -27.84 -5.70
CA ASP A 382 17.37 -27.57 -7.13
C ASP A 382 18.58 -26.68 -7.37
N LYS A 383 18.89 -25.76 -6.44
CA LYS A 383 19.89 -24.70 -6.64
C LYS A 383 21.13 -24.86 -5.77
N GLY A 384 21.17 -25.86 -4.88
CA GLY A 384 22.31 -26.07 -3.98
C GLY A 384 22.55 -24.88 -3.03
N VAL A 385 21.48 -24.25 -2.56
CA VAL A 385 21.51 -23.20 -1.56
C VAL A 385 20.80 -23.66 -0.30
N ASN A 386 20.95 -22.94 0.80
CA ASN A 386 20.29 -23.29 2.05
C ASN A 386 19.61 -22.06 2.65
N ILE A 387 18.31 -21.93 2.40
CA ILE A 387 17.44 -20.94 3.05
C ILE A 387 16.69 -21.68 4.15
N HIS A 388 16.90 -21.30 5.39
CA HIS A 388 16.18 -21.82 6.55
C HIS A 388 14.84 -21.13 6.68
N HIS A 389 13.76 -21.89 6.85
CA HIS A 389 12.42 -21.34 7.07
C HIS A 389 11.81 -21.94 8.33
N SER A 390 11.11 -21.14 9.07
CA SER A 390 10.28 -21.55 10.20
C SER A 390 8.97 -20.81 10.16
N THR A 391 7.90 -21.51 9.89
CA THR A 391 6.52 -20.98 9.86
C THR A 391 6.17 -20.26 11.16
N LEU A 392 6.62 -20.80 12.31
CA LEU A 392 6.40 -20.16 13.61
C LEU A 392 6.99 -18.75 13.66
N TRP A 393 8.28 -18.61 13.35
CA TRP A 393 8.98 -17.32 13.41
C TRP A 393 8.55 -16.34 12.33
N ALA A 394 8.27 -16.82 11.12
CA ALA A 394 7.90 -15.97 10.00
C ALA A 394 6.47 -15.42 10.09
N ASN A 395 5.53 -16.18 10.65
CA ASN A 395 4.11 -15.83 10.63
C ASN A 395 3.63 -15.09 11.89
N ASP A 396 4.28 -15.28 13.03
CA ASP A 396 3.98 -14.52 14.23
C ASP A 396 4.71 -13.17 14.21
N LEU A 397 3.94 -12.08 14.10
CA LEU A 397 4.51 -10.74 14.00
C LEU A 397 5.29 -10.34 15.25
N ASP A 398 4.82 -10.72 16.42
CA ASP A 398 5.47 -10.31 17.67
C ASP A 398 6.76 -11.10 17.89
N LEU A 399 6.76 -12.40 17.60
CA LEU A 399 7.98 -13.21 17.63
C LEU A 399 9.00 -12.77 16.56
N CYS A 400 8.55 -12.57 15.31
CA CYS A 400 9.41 -12.14 14.22
C CYS A 400 10.01 -10.76 14.51
N TYR A 401 9.17 -9.77 14.73
CA TYR A 401 9.61 -8.37 14.86
C TYR A 401 10.20 -8.08 16.24
N GLY A 402 9.64 -8.66 17.33
CA GLY A 402 10.10 -8.41 18.66
C GLY A 402 11.33 -9.23 19.08
N ALA A 403 11.61 -10.37 18.45
CA ALA A 403 12.71 -11.24 18.86
C ALA A 403 13.64 -11.62 17.73
N LEU A 404 13.16 -12.33 16.69
CA LEU A 404 14.03 -12.93 15.68
C LEU A 404 14.90 -11.90 14.95
N ILE A 405 14.33 -10.77 14.48
CA ILE A 405 15.09 -9.78 13.71
C ILE A 405 16.24 -9.14 14.48
N HIS A 406 16.17 -9.14 15.81
CA HIS A 406 17.25 -8.59 16.66
C HIS A 406 18.46 -9.49 16.77
N GLU A 407 18.31 -10.77 16.47
CA GLU A 407 19.37 -11.77 16.55
C GLU A 407 19.99 -12.09 15.19
N LEU A 408 19.52 -11.41 14.12
CA LEU A 408 20.11 -11.50 12.79
C LEU A 408 21.21 -10.46 12.61
N ASP A 409 22.27 -10.81 11.88
CA ASP A 409 23.37 -9.88 11.57
C ASP A 409 22.97 -8.82 10.54
N TYR A 410 22.02 -9.12 9.66
CA TYR A 410 21.52 -8.21 8.64
C TYR A 410 20.18 -8.66 8.08
N ILE A 411 19.41 -7.71 7.53
CA ILE A 411 18.14 -8.01 6.89
C ILE A 411 18.09 -7.38 5.49
N ILE A 412 17.68 -8.17 4.51
CA ILE A 412 17.41 -7.70 3.14
C ILE A 412 15.97 -8.02 2.80
N SER A 413 15.19 -7.01 2.51
CA SER A 413 13.74 -7.17 2.29
C SER A 413 13.27 -6.32 1.12
N VAL A 414 12.26 -6.80 0.42
CA VAL A 414 11.44 -5.92 -0.42
C VAL A 414 10.56 -5.03 0.47
N ASN A 415 9.87 -4.03 -0.13
CA ASN A 415 9.04 -3.09 0.62
C ASN A 415 7.83 -3.79 1.29
N THR A 416 7.98 -4.17 2.56
CA THR A 416 6.97 -4.86 3.39
C THR A 416 6.85 -4.23 4.78
N SER A 417 5.96 -4.74 5.61
CA SER A 417 5.85 -4.35 7.03
C SER A 417 7.13 -4.64 7.83
N LEU A 418 7.92 -5.63 7.41
CA LEU A 418 9.21 -5.96 8.02
C LEU A 418 10.18 -4.77 7.99
N VAL A 419 10.24 -4.02 6.88
CA VAL A 419 11.08 -2.83 6.75
C VAL A 419 10.73 -1.79 7.82
N HIS A 420 9.43 -1.60 8.07
CA HIS A 420 8.95 -0.67 9.10
C HIS A 420 9.24 -1.19 10.52
N ALA A 421 9.14 -2.50 10.73
CA ALA A 421 9.51 -3.10 12.00
C ALA A 421 11.01 -2.94 12.29
N CYS A 422 11.87 -3.24 11.31
CA CYS A 422 13.33 -3.05 11.45
C CYS A 422 13.65 -1.60 11.83
N GLY A 423 13.13 -0.64 11.09
CA GLY A 423 13.39 0.78 11.38
C GLY A 423 12.88 1.22 12.75
N ALA A 424 11.66 0.80 13.13
CA ALA A 424 11.06 1.14 14.42
C ALA A 424 11.76 0.46 15.62
N MET A 425 12.39 -0.70 15.41
CA MET A 425 13.18 -1.43 16.41
C MET A 425 14.67 -1.05 16.42
N GLY A 426 15.13 -0.25 15.46
CA GLY A 426 16.55 0.08 15.33
C GLY A 426 17.41 -1.03 14.74
N VAL A 427 16.80 -1.98 14.05
CA VAL A 427 17.50 -3.08 13.36
C VAL A 427 17.88 -2.66 11.95
N GLU A 428 19.11 -2.93 11.56
CA GLU A 428 19.61 -2.53 10.25
C GLU A 428 19.00 -3.37 9.12
N CYS A 429 18.42 -2.70 8.13
CA CYS A 429 17.74 -3.33 7.00
C CYS A 429 18.08 -2.66 5.67
N LEU A 430 18.38 -3.46 4.64
CA LEU A 430 18.41 -3.03 3.24
C LEU A 430 17.06 -3.31 2.58
N SER A 431 16.34 -2.26 2.24
CA SER A 431 15.09 -2.37 1.52
C SER A 431 15.30 -2.25 0.02
N LEU A 432 14.94 -3.29 -0.72
CA LEU A 432 14.95 -3.30 -2.19
C LEU A 432 13.69 -2.58 -2.68
N THR A 433 13.91 -1.36 -3.19
CA THR A 433 12.84 -0.39 -3.43
C THR A 433 12.55 -0.28 -4.93
N PRO A 434 11.31 -0.49 -5.40
CA PRO A 434 10.95 -0.43 -6.81
C PRO A 434 11.14 0.97 -7.40
N LYS A 435 11.04 1.07 -8.73
CA LYS A 435 11.14 2.34 -9.47
C LYS A 435 10.12 3.36 -8.99
N ALA A 436 8.89 2.93 -8.78
CA ALA A 436 7.80 3.72 -8.23
C ALA A 436 7.41 3.13 -6.86
N PRO A 437 8.02 3.57 -5.77
CA PRO A 437 7.72 3.09 -4.43
C PRO A 437 6.45 3.74 -3.89
N ALA A 438 5.92 3.22 -2.79
CA ALA A 438 4.92 3.97 -2.04
C ALA A 438 5.54 5.28 -1.48
N TRP A 439 4.76 6.33 -1.39
CA TRP A 439 5.18 7.68 -1.00
C TRP A 439 6.13 7.76 0.21
N ARG A 440 5.96 6.85 1.18
CA ARG A 440 6.74 6.79 2.42
C ARG A 440 8.23 6.48 2.23
N TYR A 441 8.59 5.88 1.10
CA TYR A 441 9.99 5.61 0.74
C TYR A 441 10.62 6.77 -0.05
N GLY A 442 9.82 7.72 -0.52
CA GLY A 442 10.25 8.83 -1.36
C GLY A 442 10.88 8.37 -2.70
N LEU A 443 11.20 9.30 -3.56
CA LEU A 443 11.86 9.03 -4.87
C LEU A 443 13.38 9.16 -4.84
N LYS A 444 13.93 9.84 -3.83
CA LYS A 444 15.35 10.19 -3.74
C LYS A 444 15.95 9.71 -2.41
N GLY A 445 17.26 9.72 -2.35
CA GLY A 445 18.02 9.32 -1.16
C GLY A 445 18.23 7.82 -1.05
N SER A 446 19.12 7.46 -0.15
CA SER A 446 19.56 6.08 0.16
C SER A 446 19.05 5.58 1.51
N THR A 447 18.31 6.39 2.25
CA THR A 447 17.72 6.01 3.54
C THR A 447 16.25 6.39 3.58
N MET A 448 15.49 5.67 4.40
CA MET A 448 14.08 5.96 4.58
C MET A 448 13.90 7.18 5.50
N PRO A 449 13.11 8.20 5.12
CA PRO A 449 12.96 9.42 5.93
C PRO A 449 12.57 9.17 7.39
N TRP A 450 11.71 8.18 7.62
CA TRP A 450 11.16 7.83 8.94
C TRP A 450 12.20 7.22 9.91
N TYR A 451 13.21 6.51 9.39
CA TYR A 451 14.11 5.67 10.19
C TYR A 451 15.60 5.97 9.99
N GLY A 452 15.94 6.87 9.08
CA GLY A 452 17.32 7.24 8.82
C GLY A 452 18.17 6.03 8.41
N ASP A 453 19.33 5.89 9.02
CA ASP A 453 20.34 4.88 8.66
C ASP A 453 19.94 3.45 9.04
N HIS A 454 18.93 3.25 9.90
CA HIS A 454 18.41 1.91 10.20
C HIS A 454 17.77 1.24 8.98
N VAL A 455 17.23 2.03 8.04
CA VAL A 455 16.65 1.51 6.80
C VAL A 455 17.31 2.14 5.58
N GLN A 456 18.23 1.40 4.97
CA GLN A 456 18.86 1.75 3.72
C GLN A 456 17.99 1.34 2.53
N LEU A 457 18.00 2.13 1.46
CA LEU A 457 17.19 1.92 0.27
C LEU A 457 18.07 1.64 -0.95
N GLU A 458 17.99 0.42 -1.48
CA GLU A 458 18.55 0.09 -2.79
C GLU A 458 17.44 0.23 -3.84
N ARG A 459 17.54 1.26 -4.66
CA ARG A 459 16.50 1.61 -5.63
C ARG A 459 16.70 0.93 -6.98
N GLN A 460 15.64 0.41 -7.55
CA GLN A 460 15.67 -0.29 -8.84
C GLN A 460 16.17 0.58 -10.00
N LYS A 461 15.77 1.86 -10.08
CA LYS A 461 16.27 2.86 -11.04
C LYS A 461 16.34 2.36 -12.51
N GLY A 462 15.31 1.70 -12.99
CA GLY A 462 15.24 1.20 -14.37
C GLY A 462 16.00 -0.12 -14.63
N ARG A 463 16.67 -0.68 -13.62
CA ARG A 463 17.29 -2.02 -13.68
C ARG A 463 16.24 -3.10 -13.47
N THR A 464 16.48 -4.32 -13.94
CA THR A 464 15.73 -5.51 -13.52
C THR A 464 16.12 -5.87 -12.08
N TRP A 465 15.27 -6.60 -11.36
CA TRP A 465 15.61 -7.08 -10.02
C TRP A 465 16.85 -7.98 -10.01
N GLY A 466 17.00 -8.85 -11.01
CA GLY A 466 18.21 -9.66 -11.15
C GLY A 466 19.49 -8.85 -11.32
N GLN A 467 19.43 -7.69 -11.99
CA GLN A 467 20.56 -6.75 -12.09
C GLN A 467 20.85 -6.10 -10.72
N VAL A 468 19.83 -5.65 -10.01
CA VAL A 468 19.98 -5.07 -8.66
C VAL A 468 20.65 -6.08 -7.71
N ILE A 469 20.17 -7.33 -7.69
CA ILE A 469 20.71 -8.40 -6.85
C ILE A 469 22.20 -8.67 -7.20
N LYS A 470 22.53 -8.77 -8.49
CA LYS A 470 23.92 -8.94 -8.94
C LYS A 470 24.84 -7.81 -8.48
N GLU A 471 24.36 -6.58 -8.47
CA GLU A 471 25.14 -5.41 -8.06
C GLU A 471 25.33 -5.30 -6.53
N ILE A 472 24.33 -5.70 -5.74
CA ILE A 472 24.45 -5.67 -4.28
C ILE A 472 25.28 -6.84 -3.73
N ALA A 473 25.30 -7.99 -4.40
CA ALA A 473 25.93 -9.21 -3.92
C ALA A 473 27.43 -9.02 -3.54
N PRO A 474 28.30 -8.39 -4.35
CA PRO A 474 29.70 -8.13 -3.95
C PRO A 474 29.82 -7.20 -2.73
N ARG A 475 28.91 -6.24 -2.60
CA ARG A 475 28.87 -5.28 -1.49
C ARG A 475 28.50 -5.98 -0.18
N ILE A 476 27.50 -6.84 -0.22
CA ILE A 476 27.09 -7.65 0.93
C ILE A 476 28.18 -8.65 1.30
N ARG A 477 28.79 -9.35 0.33
CA ARG A 477 29.92 -10.23 0.56
C ARG A 477 31.07 -9.51 1.25
N LYS A 478 31.48 -8.34 0.75
CA LYS A 478 32.56 -7.55 1.36
C LYS A 478 32.26 -7.16 2.80
N ARG A 479 31.00 -6.83 3.11
CA ARG A 479 30.57 -6.47 4.47
C ARG A 479 30.85 -7.59 5.48
N PHE A 480 30.63 -8.84 5.08
CA PHE A 480 30.71 -9.99 5.99
C PHE A 480 32.01 -10.79 5.89
N SER A 481 32.79 -10.70 4.81
CA SER A 481 34.10 -11.36 4.71
C SER A 481 35.11 -10.86 5.75
N GLN A 482 34.92 -9.70 6.34
CA GLN A 482 35.75 -9.18 7.42
C GLN A 482 35.39 -9.72 8.80
N LYS A 483 34.16 -10.25 8.99
CA LYS A 483 33.72 -10.90 10.22
C LYS A 483 34.24 -12.35 10.34
N GLU A 484 34.54 -13.01 9.22
CA GLU A 484 35.12 -14.37 9.21
C GLU A 484 36.61 -14.41 9.59
N ALA A 485 37.31 -13.25 9.56
CA ALA A 485 38.73 -13.15 9.81
C ALA A 485 39.09 -12.61 11.21
N ALA A 486 38.07 -12.29 12.03
CA ALA A 486 38.21 -11.83 13.41
C ALA A 486 37.64 -12.83 14.40
#